data_6510263bfd217583cd32aa718763b4f7
#
_entry.id   6510263bfd217583cd32aa718763b4f7
#
_cell.length_a   1.000
_cell.length_b   1.000
_cell.length_c   1.000
_cell.angle_alpha   90.00
_cell.angle_beta   90.00
_cell.angle_gamma   90.00
#
_symmetry.space_group_name_H-M   'P 1'
#
loop_
_entity.id
_entity.type
_entity.pdbx_description
1 polymer ?
#
loop_
_entity_poly.entity_id
_entity_poly.type
_entity_poly.pdbx_seq_one_letter_code
_entity_poly.pdbx_strand_id
1 'polypeptide(L)'
;GLVGSEMCIRDRNPAMAPYIFMERNGIHIIDLYKTVAKVDEAAEVMKNLAKQGKKVLFVATKKQAKQVVADKASSVGMPYVIERWPGGMLTNFPTIRKAIKKMATIDKMTKDGTFDNLSKREKLQITRQRAKLEKTLGSIVDLTRLPSALFVVDVMKEHIAVREANRLGIPVFGMVDTNSDPNNIDYVIPANDDATKSVEVILGAICEAMNEGLQ
;
A
#
# COMPACT_ATOMS: atom_id res chain seq x y z
N GLY A 1 -4.68 -34.06 -18.32
CA GLY A 1 -3.54 -33.19 -18.18
C GLY A 1 -3.56 -31.90 -18.98
N LEU A 2 -4.70 -31.24 -19.23
CA LEU A 2 -4.75 -29.96 -19.98
C LEU A 2 -5.34 -28.81 -19.18
N VAL A 3 -5.56 -29.00 -17.88
CA VAL A 3 -6.18 -27.97 -17.02
C VAL A 3 -5.20 -26.87 -16.59
N GLY A 4 -3.88 -27.13 -16.63
CA GLY A 4 -2.87 -26.17 -16.20
C GLY A 4 -2.51 -25.09 -17.24
N SER A 5 -2.63 -25.38 -18.53
CA SER A 5 -2.27 -24.44 -19.60
C SER A 5 -3.38 -23.42 -19.90
N GLU A 6 -4.64 -23.81 -19.73
CA GLU A 6 -5.78 -22.89 -19.91
C GLU A 6 -5.92 -21.86 -18.78
N MET A 7 -5.51 -22.19 -17.56
CA MET A 7 -5.53 -21.23 -16.44
C MET A 7 -4.53 -20.09 -16.64
N CYS A 8 -3.33 -20.36 -17.14
CA CYS A 8 -2.32 -19.33 -17.38
C CYS A 8 -2.68 -18.36 -18.50
N ILE A 9 -3.38 -18.82 -19.54
CA ILE A 9 -3.82 -17.95 -20.67
C ILE A 9 -4.99 -17.04 -20.26
N ARG A 10 -5.81 -17.46 -19.28
CA ARG A 10 -6.94 -16.67 -18.78
C ARG A 10 -6.52 -15.57 -17.78
N ASP A 11 -5.35 -15.69 -17.17
CA ASP A 11 -4.90 -14.74 -16.13
C ASP A 11 -4.20 -13.49 -16.69
N ARG A 12 -4.12 -13.35 -18.00
CA ARG A 12 -3.54 -12.16 -18.62
C ARG A 12 -4.59 -11.08 -18.84
N ASN A 13 -4.32 -9.87 -18.34
CA ASN A 13 -5.09 -8.70 -18.74
C ASN A 13 -4.56 -8.18 -20.11
N PRO A 14 -5.42 -8.01 -21.13
CA PRO A 14 -5.00 -7.51 -22.44
C PRO A 14 -4.30 -6.14 -22.39
N ALA A 15 -4.67 -5.28 -21.45
CA ALA A 15 -4.05 -3.96 -21.26
C ALA A 15 -2.59 -4.02 -20.79
N MET A 16 -2.12 -5.18 -20.31
CA MET A 16 -0.71 -5.42 -19.96
C MET A 16 0.15 -5.86 -21.14
N ALA A 17 -0.41 -6.07 -22.32
CA ALA A 17 0.34 -6.48 -23.50
C ALA A 17 1.56 -5.62 -23.82
N PRO A 18 1.54 -4.27 -23.67
CA PRO A 18 2.70 -3.41 -23.92
C PRO A 18 3.89 -3.69 -23.00
N TYR A 19 3.66 -4.29 -21.83
CA TYR A 19 4.66 -4.53 -20.79
C TYR A 19 5.19 -5.96 -20.76
N ILE A 20 4.66 -6.85 -21.62
CA ILE A 20 5.06 -8.25 -21.72
C ILE A 20 6.10 -8.38 -22.82
N PHE A 21 7.26 -8.96 -22.48
CA PHE A 21 8.34 -9.23 -23.43
C PHE A 21 8.04 -10.46 -24.29
N MET A 22 7.67 -11.58 -23.63
CA MET A 22 7.36 -12.84 -24.29
C MET A 22 6.50 -13.75 -23.40
N GLU A 23 5.94 -14.77 -24.02
CA GLU A 23 5.32 -15.89 -23.32
C GLU A 23 6.17 -17.15 -23.49
N ARG A 24 6.44 -17.85 -22.40
CA ARG A 24 7.16 -19.12 -22.42
C ARG A 24 6.46 -20.11 -21.49
N ASN A 25 6.08 -21.25 -22.02
CA ASN A 25 5.39 -22.32 -21.30
C ASN A 25 4.11 -21.84 -20.55
N GLY A 26 3.33 -20.96 -21.14
CA GLY A 26 2.14 -20.41 -20.52
C GLY A 26 2.42 -19.36 -19.43
N ILE A 27 3.67 -18.92 -19.27
CA ILE A 27 4.08 -17.87 -18.31
C ILE A 27 4.42 -16.61 -19.10
N HIS A 28 3.82 -15.49 -18.71
CA HIS A 28 4.12 -14.20 -19.30
C HIS A 28 5.33 -13.56 -18.61
N ILE A 29 6.34 -13.21 -19.39
CA ILE A 29 7.57 -12.61 -18.93
C ILE A 29 7.48 -11.09 -19.13
N ILE A 30 7.63 -10.35 -18.05
CA ILE A 30 7.60 -8.87 -18.06
C ILE A 30 8.89 -8.34 -18.67
N ASP A 31 8.79 -7.28 -19.47
CA ASP A 31 9.92 -6.57 -20.01
C ASP A 31 10.62 -5.74 -18.91
N LEU A 32 11.78 -6.22 -18.46
CA LEU A 32 12.52 -5.60 -17.38
C LEU A 32 13.07 -4.21 -17.75
N TYR A 33 13.33 -3.93 -19.02
CA TYR A 33 13.75 -2.58 -19.46
C TYR A 33 12.63 -1.57 -19.24
N LYS A 34 11.39 -1.96 -19.51
CA LYS A 34 10.22 -1.14 -19.23
C LYS A 34 9.98 -0.99 -17.72
N THR A 35 10.23 -2.04 -16.96
CA THR A 35 10.15 -1.97 -15.48
C THR A 35 11.14 -0.92 -14.95
N VAL A 36 12.40 -0.97 -15.36
CA VAL A 36 13.43 -0.02 -14.93
C VAL A 36 13.05 1.42 -15.31
N ALA A 37 12.64 1.65 -16.55
CA ALA A 37 12.22 2.98 -17.01
C ALA A 37 11.04 3.54 -16.18
N LYS A 38 10.06 2.69 -15.86
CA LYS A 38 8.91 3.08 -15.06
C LYS A 38 9.24 3.28 -13.58
N VAL A 39 10.15 2.50 -13.04
CA VAL A 39 10.67 2.71 -11.67
C VAL A 39 11.41 4.04 -11.57
N ASP A 40 12.25 4.37 -12.54
CA ASP A 40 12.99 5.64 -12.57
C ASP A 40 12.03 6.85 -12.65
N GLU A 41 11.01 6.77 -13.50
CA GLU A 41 9.97 7.79 -13.60
C GLU A 41 9.22 7.97 -12.26
N ALA A 42 8.79 6.88 -11.66
CA ALA A 42 8.10 6.90 -10.37
C ALA A 42 9.01 7.41 -9.24
N ALA A 43 10.28 7.01 -9.23
CA ALA A 43 11.26 7.43 -8.24
C ALA A 43 11.49 8.94 -8.27
N GLU A 44 11.59 9.54 -9.46
CA GLU A 44 11.76 10.98 -9.61
C GLU A 44 10.56 11.76 -9.07
N VAL A 45 9.34 11.32 -9.36
CA VAL A 45 8.12 11.94 -8.82
C VAL A 45 8.04 11.79 -7.30
N MET A 46 8.38 10.60 -6.76
CA MET A 46 8.40 10.33 -5.33
C MET A 46 9.45 11.18 -4.60
N LYS A 47 10.63 11.37 -5.20
CA LYS A 47 11.67 12.26 -4.69
C LYS A 47 11.15 13.70 -4.56
N ASN A 48 10.48 14.20 -5.58
CA ASN A 48 9.88 15.53 -5.57
C ASN A 48 8.78 15.68 -4.51
N LEU A 49 7.94 14.67 -4.32
CA LEU A 49 6.92 14.65 -3.27
C LEU A 49 7.55 14.68 -1.87
N ALA A 50 8.59 13.89 -1.64
CA ALA A 50 9.33 13.87 -0.38
C ALA A 50 10.01 15.21 -0.09
N LYS A 51 10.64 15.83 -1.08
CA LYS A 51 11.24 17.17 -0.99
C LYS A 51 10.24 18.24 -0.60
N GLN A 52 8.99 18.11 -1.03
CA GLN A 52 7.90 19.02 -0.66
C GLN A 52 7.28 18.72 0.72
N GLY A 53 7.81 17.75 1.46
CA GLY A 53 7.27 17.32 2.74
C GLY A 53 5.90 16.62 2.65
N LYS A 54 5.53 16.17 1.48
CA LYS A 54 4.26 15.48 1.24
C LYS A 54 4.32 14.02 1.68
N LYS A 55 3.20 13.48 2.14
CA LYS A 55 3.10 12.08 2.57
C LYS A 55 2.55 11.21 1.46
N VAL A 56 3.18 10.05 1.30
CA VAL A 56 2.76 8.97 0.40
C VAL A 56 2.30 7.80 1.24
N LEU A 57 1.10 7.28 0.96
CA LEU A 57 0.55 6.12 1.64
C LEU A 57 0.90 4.85 0.87
N PHE A 58 1.60 3.94 1.53
CA PHE A 58 1.93 2.63 0.98
C PHE A 58 0.86 1.61 1.38
N VAL A 59 0.41 0.80 0.42
CA VAL A 59 -0.63 -0.21 0.64
C VAL A 59 -0.17 -1.57 0.11
N ALA A 60 -0.13 -2.55 0.99
CA ALA A 60 0.15 -3.94 0.62
C ALA A 60 -0.45 -4.90 1.64
N THR A 61 -1.49 -5.62 1.25
CA THR A 61 -2.11 -6.64 2.12
C THR A 61 -1.67 -8.07 1.78
N LYS A 62 -0.86 -8.23 0.75
CA LYS A 62 -0.32 -9.52 0.30
C LYS A 62 0.76 -10.01 1.27
N LYS A 63 0.69 -11.28 1.67
CA LYS A 63 1.63 -11.85 2.67
C LYS A 63 3.11 -11.66 2.29
N GLN A 64 3.43 -11.80 1.01
CA GLN A 64 4.79 -11.67 0.47
C GLN A 64 5.32 -10.23 0.52
N ALA A 65 4.43 -9.25 0.55
CA ALA A 65 4.79 -7.83 0.47
C ALA A 65 4.66 -7.08 1.80
N LYS A 66 3.83 -7.54 2.73
CA LYS A 66 3.51 -6.85 3.98
C LYS A 66 4.74 -6.34 4.74
N GLN A 67 5.65 -7.24 5.06
CA GLN A 67 6.80 -6.92 5.89
C GLN A 67 7.75 -5.96 5.17
N VAL A 68 8.02 -6.23 3.91
CA VAL A 68 8.89 -5.38 3.09
C VAL A 68 8.36 -3.95 3.00
N VAL A 69 7.05 -3.81 2.76
CA VAL A 69 6.40 -2.49 2.70
C VAL A 69 6.45 -1.78 4.05
N ALA A 70 6.18 -2.47 5.15
CA ALA A 70 6.25 -1.90 6.48
C ALA A 70 7.67 -1.38 6.79
N ASP A 71 8.69 -2.19 6.55
CA ASP A 71 10.09 -1.84 6.83
C ASP A 71 10.56 -0.65 5.96
N LYS A 72 10.28 -0.70 4.66
CA LYS A 72 10.67 0.35 3.72
C LYS A 72 9.93 1.67 3.96
N ALA A 73 8.61 1.64 4.15
CA ALA A 73 7.84 2.84 4.45
C ALA A 73 8.25 3.47 5.79
N SER A 74 8.49 2.66 6.81
CA SER A 74 8.96 3.14 8.11
C SER A 74 10.33 3.81 8.01
N SER A 75 11.23 3.29 7.19
CA SER A 75 12.58 3.85 7.02
C SER A 75 12.58 5.27 6.46
N VAL A 76 11.56 5.63 5.70
CA VAL A 76 11.37 6.98 5.12
C VAL A 76 10.31 7.81 5.85
N GLY A 77 9.79 7.32 6.97
CA GLY A 77 8.77 8.02 7.76
C GLY A 77 7.44 8.21 7.04
N MET A 78 7.08 7.29 6.14
CA MET A 78 5.82 7.33 5.40
C MET A 78 4.78 6.39 6.01
N PRO A 79 3.48 6.76 5.97
CA PRO A 79 2.39 5.91 6.44
C PRO A 79 2.20 4.70 5.53
N TYR A 80 1.74 3.59 6.10
CA TYR A 80 1.47 2.37 5.36
C TYR A 80 0.25 1.62 5.90
N VAL A 81 -0.37 0.80 5.06
CA VAL A 81 -1.46 -0.12 5.41
C VAL A 81 -1.08 -1.51 4.90
N ILE A 82 -0.91 -2.45 5.80
CA ILE A 82 -0.44 -3.81 5.49
C ILE A 82 -1.43 -4.93 5.91
N GLU A 83 -2.46 -4.58 6.67
CA GLU A 83 -3.47 -5.56 7.08
C GLU A 83 -4.68 -5.52 6.15
N ARG A 84 -5.74 -4.91 6.55
CA ARG A 84 -6.94 -4.76 5.72
C ARG A 84 -7.17 -3.30 5.42
N TRP A 85 -7.44 -2.98 4.16
CA TRP A 85 -7.89 -1.64 3.80
C TRP A 85 -9.26 -1.36 4.43
N PRO A 86 -9.38 -0.36 5.31
CA PRO A 86 -10.69 0.05 5.81
C PRO A 86 -11.44 0.78 4.70
N GLY A 87 -12.64 0.34 4.36
CA GLY A 87 -13.48 1.07 3.40
C GLY A 87 -13.71 2.51 3.87
N GLY A 88 -13.57 3.47 2.95
CA GLY A 88 -13.68 4.88 3.26
C GLY A 88 -12.42 5.50 3.85
N MET A 89 -11.29 4.81 3.81
CA MET A 89 -10.04 5.33 4.38
C MET A 89 -9.62 6.67 3.79
N LEU A 90 -9.82 6.88 2.51
CA LEU A 90 -9.57 8.15 1.84
C LEU A 90 -10.85 8.96 1.68
N THR A 91 -11.92 8.35 1.20
CA THR A 91 -13.20 9.03 0.92
C THR A 91 -13.95 9.46 2.17
N ASN A 92 -13.73 8.81 3.31
CA ASN A 92 -14.31 9.17 4.61
C ASN A 92 -13.21 9.33 5.68
N PHE A 93 -12.17 10.06 5.33
CA PHE A 93 -11.02 10.31 6.19
C PHE A 93 -11.36 10.90 7.56
N PRO A 94 -12.35 11.82 7.72
CA PRO A 94 -12.75 12.31 9.04
C PRO A 94 -13.15 11.19 10.01
N THR A 95 -13.81 10.14 9.54
CA THR A 95 -14.19 8.98 10.37
C THR A 95 -12.97 8.17 10.79
N ILE A 96 -12.00 8.01 9.89
CA ILE A 96 -10.72 7.36 10.21
C ILE A 96 -9.96 8.18 11.27
N ARG A 97 -9.95 9.50 11.16
CA ARG A 97 -9.37 10.40 12.18
C ARG A 97 -10.05 10.27 13.54
N LYS A 98 -11.37 10.11 13.59
CA LYS A 98 -12.09 9.83 14.83
C LYS A 98 -11.67 8.50 15.45
N ALA A 99 -11.49 7.46 14.64
CA ALA A 99 -11.01 6.17 15.12
C ALA A 99 -9.58 6.24 15.69
N ILE A 100 -8.68 7.01 15.06
CA ILE A 100 -7.33 7.28 15.58
C ILE A 100 -7.39 8.03 16.91
N LYS A 101 -8.21 9.09 17.00
CA LYS A 101 -8.43 9.83 18.25
C LYS A 101 -8.97 8.93 19.36
N LYS A 102 -9.86 7.99 19.04
CA LYS A 102 -10.37 7.01 20.00
C LYS A 102 -9.26 6.13 20.56
N MET A 103 -8.33 5.70 19.72
CA MET A 103 -7.16 4.93 20.17
C MET A 103 -6.30 5.76 21.14
N ALA A 104 -6.01 7.01 20.82
CA ALA A 104 -5.28 7.93 21.70
C ALA A 104 -6.02 8.18 23.03
N THR A 105 -7.34 8.26 23.01
CA THR A 105 -8.16 8.41 24.22
C THR A 105 -8.05 7.17 25.12
N ILE A 106 -8.07 5.97 24.55
CA ILE A 106 -7.89 4.73 25.30
C ILE A 106 -6.51 4.69 25.96
N ASP A 107 -5.46 5.09 25.23
CA ASP A 107 -4.10 5.16 25.77
C ASP A 107 -3.98 6.17 26.92
N LYS A 108 -4.68 7.30 26.81
CA LYS A 108 -4.77 8.30 27.89
C LYS A 108 -5.46 7.73 29.13
N MET A 109 -6.61 7.06 28.96
CA MET A 109 -7.33 6.42 30.06
C MET A 109 -6.47 5.40 30.82
N THR A 110 -5.63 4.68 30.09
CA THR A 110 -4.70 3.70 30.70
C THR A 110 -3.61 4.40 31.54
N LYS A 111 -3.14 5.57 31.08
CA LYS A 111 -2.10 6.34 31.80
C LYS A 111 -2.66 7.09 33.00
N ASP A 112 -3.89 7.59 32.94
CA ASP A 112 -4.53 8.41 33.97
C ASP A 112 -5.13 7.57 35.12
N GLY A 113 -5.04 6.23 35.07
CA GLY A 113 -5.64 5.35 36.06
C GLY A 113 -7.18 5.20 35.96
N THR A 114 -7.84 5.89 35.06
CA THR A 114 -9.28 5.76 34.81
C THR A 114 -9.64 4.35 34.38
N PHE A 115 -8.73 3.69 33.66
CA PHE A 115 -8.89 2.30 33.23
C PHE A 115 -9.01 1.34 34.41
N ASP A 116 -8.36 1.62 35.53
CA ASP A 116 -8.36 0.74 36.70
C ASP A 116 -9.72 0.68 37.44
N ASN A 117 -10.52 1.71 37.28
CA ASN A 117 -11.87 1.81 37.87
C ASN A 117 -12.94 1.05 37.06
N LEU A 118 -12.60 0.52 35.88
CA LEU A 118 -13.54 -0.20 35.02
C LEU A 118 -13.70 -1.68 35.47
N SER A 119 -14.85 -2.25 35.16
CA SER A 119 -15.09 -3.67 35.37
C SER A 119 -14.17 -4.54 34.48
N LYS A 120 -13.90 -5.77 34.90
CA LYS A 120 -13.07 -6.71 34.11
C LYS A 120 -13.57 -6.91 32.67
N ARG A 121 -14.89 -6.90 32.47
CA ARG A 121 -15.51 -7.05 31.15
C ARG A 121 -15.24 -5.83 30.26
N GLU A 122 -15.39 -4.64 30.79
CA GLU A 122 -15.13 -3.38 30.08
C GLU A 122 -13.65 -3.25 29.71
N LYS A 123 -12.75 -3.53 30.67
CA LYS A 123 -11.30 -3.57 30.42
C LYS A 123 -10.97 -4.47 29.22
N LEU A 124 -11.52 -5.68 29.19
CA LEU A 124 -11.28 -6.63 28.11
C LEU A 124 -11.83 -6.12 26.76
N GLN A 125 -13.00 -5.52 26.75
CA GLN A 125 -13.59 -4.95 25.52
C GLN A 125 -12.75 -3.80 24.98
N ILE A 126 -12.35 -2.87 25.82
CA ILE A 126 -11.52 -1.71 25.46
C ILE A 126 -10.15 -2.16 24.95
N THR A 127 -9.51 -3.11 25.62
CA THR A 127 -8.20 -3.67 25.21
C THR A 127 -8.30 -4.33 23.83
N ARG A 128 -9.34 -5.15 23.60
CA ARG A 128 -9.57 -5.77 22.28
C ARG A 128 -9.84 -4.73 21.20
N GLN A 129 -10.62 -3.69 21.51
CA GLN A 129 -10.92 -2.61 20.57
C GLN A 129 -9.66 -1.83 20.21
N ARG A 130 -8.83 -1.49 21.22
CA ARG A 130 -7.54 -0.80 20.97
C ARG A 130 -6.61 -1.64 20.11
N ALA A 131 -6.43 -2.92 20.42
CA ALA A 131 -5.60 -3.83 19.65
C ALA A 131 -6.07 -3.95 18.18
N LYS A 132 -7.39 -3.98 17.94
CA LYS A 132 -7.95 -3.99 16.59
C LYS A 132 -7.67 -2.68 15.85
N LEU A 133 -7.82 -1.54 16.50
CA LEU A 133 -7.53 -0.23 15.90
C LEU A 133 -6.04 -0.07 15.62
N GLU A 134 -5.17 -0.48 16.54
CA GLU A 134 -3.73 -0.42 16.36
C GLU A 134 -3.27 -1.28 15.18
N LYS A 135 -3.81 -2.49 15.06
CA LYS A 135 -3.49 -3.38 13.95
C LYS A 135 -3.86 -2.80 12.58
N THR A 136 -4.98 -2.07 12.49
CA THR A 136 -5.47 -1.53 11.22
C THR A 136 -5.02 -0.11 10.93
N LEU A 137 -4.85 0.73 11.95
CA LEU A 137 -4.62 2.16 11.83
C LEU A 137 -3.34 2.64 12.54
N GLY A 138 -2.62 1.77 13.23
CA GLY A 138 -1.44 2.15 14.01
C GLY A 138 -0.34 2.80 13.18
N SER A 139 -0.16 2.37 11.95
CA SER A 139 0.84 2.88 11.02
C SER A 139 0.48 4.23 10.37
N ILE A 140 -0.74 4.70 10.57
CA ILE A 140 -1.24 5.98 10.00
C ILE A 140 -1.62 7.01 11.05
N VAL A 141 -1.23 6.79 12.30
CA VAL A 141 -1.55 7.70 13.42
C VAL A 141 -1.10 9.13 13.14
N ASP A 142 0.08 9.29 12.55
CA ASP A 142 0.67 10.58 12.23
C ASP A 142 0.11 11.24 10.96
N LEU A 143 -0.74 10.53 10.23
CA LEU A 143 -1.37 11.05 9.01
C LEU A 143 -2.48 12.04 9.38
N THR A 144 -2.17 13.33 9.37
CA THR A 144 -3.12 14.40 9.73
C THR A 144 -4.00 14.85 8.59
N ARG A 145 -3.55 14.67 7.35
CA ARG A 145 -4.22 15.06 6.10
C ARG A 145 -4.25 13.89 5.14
N LEU A 146 -5.06 14.01 4.09
CA LEU A 146 -5.05 13.05 2.99
C LEU A 146 -3.64 12.93 2.40
N PRO A 147 -3.19 11.71 2.04
CA PRO A 147 -1.90 11.53 1.38
C PRO A 147 -1.89 12.20 0.01
N SER A 148 -0.74 12.66 -0.42
CA SER A 148 -0.56 13.30 -1.73
C SER A 148 -0.40 12.29 -2.86
N ALA A 149 -0.08 11.05 -2.54
CA ALA A 149 -0.01 9.93 -3.47
C ALA A 149 -0.27 8.61 -2.75
N LEU A 150 -0.68 7.62 -3.50
CA LEU A 150 -0.88 6.24 -3.06
C LEU A 150 0.09 5.34 -3.80
N PHE A 151 0.83 4.49 -3.08
CA PHE A 151 1.65 3.44 -3.66
C PHE A 151 1.06 2.08 -3.32
N VAL A 152 0.70 1.30 -4.34
CA VAL A 152 -0.02 0.03 -4.19
C VAL A 152 0.82 -1.13 -4.70
N VAL A 153 0.94 -2.17 -3.90
CA VAL A 153 1.47 -3.46 -4.32
C VAL A 153 0.30 -4.41 -4.54
N ASP A 154 0.20 -5.00 -5.73
CA ASP A 154 -0.95 -5.82 -6.18
C ASP A 154 -2.25 -5.00 -6.34
N VAL A 155 -2.33 -4.32 -7.48
CA VAL A 155 -3.47 -3.46 -7.85
C VAL A 155 -4.80 -4.23 -7.89
N MET A 156 -4.79 -5.50 -8.28
CA MET A 156 -6.00 -6.31 -8.35
C MET A 156 -6.59 -6.56 -6.95
N LYS A 157 -5.75 -6.85 -5.97
CA LYS A 157 -6.16 -7.07 -4.60
C LYS A 157 -6.61 -5.78 -3.91
N GLU A 158 -5.89 -4.69 -4.13
CA GLU A 158 -6.11 -3.39 -3.51
C GLU A 158 -7.01 -2.47 -4.35
N HIS A 159 -7.90 -3.03 -5.17
CA HIS A 159 -8.77 -2.28 -6.08
C HIS A 159 -9.66 -1.24 -5.38
N ILE A 160 -10.03 -1.47 -4.11
CA ILE A 160 -10.83 -0.52 -3.33
C ILE A 160 -10.02 0.74 -3.03
N ALA A 161 -8.76 0.58 -2.61
CA ALA A 161 -7.84 1.69 -2.35
C ALA A 161 -7.60 2.53 -3.61
N VAL A 162 -7.36 1.88 -4.75
CA VAL A 162 -7.18 2.53 -6.05
C VAL A 162 -8.43 3.31 -6.45
N ARG A 163 -9.61 2.71 -6.31
CA ARG A 163 -10.89 3.37 -6.63
C ARG A 163 -11.14 4.60 -5.76
N GLU A 164 -10.86 4.53 -4.47
CA GLU A 164 -10.99 5.67 -3.55
C GLU A 164 -10.02 6.80 -3.93
N ALA A 165 -8.76 6.46 -4.22
CA ALA A 165 -7.76 7.44 -4.65
C ALA A 165 -8.15 8.14 -5.95
N ASN A 166 -8.59 7.39 -6.95
CA ASN A 166 -9.06 7.94 -8.22
C ASN A 166 -10.26 8.87 -8.04
N ARG A 167 -11.19 8.50 -7.15
CA ARG A 167 -12.37 9.34 -6.86
C ARG A 167 -11.99 10.70 -6.26
N LEU A 168 -10.89 10.78 -5.52
CA LEU A 168 -10.38 11.99 -4.90
C LEU A 168 -9.31 12.70 -5.71
N GLY A 169 -8.96 12.19 -6.89
CA GLY A 169 -7.88 12.74 -7.73
C GLY A 169 -6.49 12.58 -7.13
N ILE A 170 -6.28 11.60 -6.25
CA ILE A 170 -4.98 11.29 -5.66
C ILE A 170 -4.21 10.41 -6.64
N PRO A 171 -2.98 10.79 -7.07
CA PRO A 171 -2.15 9.99 -7.96
C PRO A 171 -1.86 8.61 -7.38
N VAL A 172 -1.98 7.57 -8.19
CA VAL A 172 -1.73 6.18 -7.82
C VAL A 172 -0.50 5.65 -8.53
N PHE A 173 0.46 5.20 -7.75
CA PHE A 173 1.61 4.43 -8.18
C PHE A 173 1.32 2.96 -7.89
N GLY A 174 1.52 2.08 -8.82
CA GLY A 174 1.18 0.68 -8.62
C GLY A 174 2.19 -0.29 -9.23
N MET A 175 2.54 -1.31 -8.47
CA MET A 175 3.14 -2.51 -9.02
C MET A 175 2.03 -3.34 -9.65
N VAL A 176 2.12 -3.55 -10.97
CA VAL A 176 1.08 -4.19 -11.77
C VAL A 176 1.65 -5.46 -12.40
N ASP A 177 1.10 -6.60 -12.03
CA ASP A 177 1.44 -7.89 -12.65
C ASP A 177 0.61 -8.11 -13.92
N THR A 178 0.94 -9.13 -14.68
CA THR A 178 0.35 -9.44 -16.00
C THR A 178 -1.16 -9.70 -15.97
N ASN A 179 -1.71 -10.06 -14.82
CA ASN A 179 -3.14 -10.34 -14.61
C ASN A 179 -3.96 -9.12 -14.17
N SER A 180 -3.31 -7.99 -13.91
CA SER A 180 -3.93 -6.79 -13.35
C SER A 180 -4.25 -5.74 -14.43
N ASP A 181 -5.22 -4.85 -14.14
CA ASP A 181 -5.60 -3.76 -15.03
C ASP A 181 -4.79 -2.49 -14.70
N PRO A 182 -3.96 -1.99 -15.63
CA PRO A 182 -3.17 -0.77 -15.42
C PRO A 182 -3.94 0.52 -15.66
N ASN A 183 -5.16 0.48 -16.21
CA ASN A 183 -5.86 1.67 -16.71
C ASN A 183 -6.21 2.70 -15.63
N ASN A 184 -6.35 2.27 -14.38
CA ASN A 184 -6.69 3.14 -13.25
C ASN A 184 -5.46 3.59 -12.44
N ILE A 185 -4.26 3.34 -12.95
CA ILE A 185 -2.98 3.64 -12.29
C ILE A 185 -2.29 4.74 -13.07
N ASP A 186 -1.90 5.82 -12.39
CA ASP A 186 -1.23 6.96 -13.00
C ASP A 186 0.22 6.63 -13.35
N TYR A 187 0.92 5.90 -12.49
CA TYR A 187 2.30 5.45 -12.65
C TYR A 187 2.37 3.94 -12.53
N VAL A 188 2.35 3.26 -13.67
CA VAL A 188 2.40 1.80 -13.75
C VAL A 188 3.84 1.33 -13.65
N ILE A 189 4.13 0.45 -12.69
CA ILE A 189 5.39 -0.27 -12.58
C ILE A 189 5.11 -1.74 -12.89
N PRO A 190 5.38 -2.20 -14.11
CA PRO A 190 5.17 -3.60 -14.46
C PRO A 190 6.17 -4.47 -13.71
N ALA A 191 5.69 -5.33 -12.84
CA ALA A 191 6.52 -6.18 -12.02
C ALA A 191 5.73 -7.38 -11.45
N ASN A 192 6.48 -8.43 -11.08
CA ASN A 192 5.92 -9.55 -10.35
C ASN A 192 5.66 -9.14 -8.89
N ASP A 193 4.40 -9.08 -8.51
CA ASP A 193 3.97 -8.73 -7.15
C ASP A 193 3.89 -9.93 -6.20
N ASP A 194 4.12 -11.15 -6.68
CA ASP A 194 4.16 -12.38 -5.88
C ASP A 194 5.55 -12.68 -5.29
N ALA A 195 6.59 -12.14 -5.89
CA ALA A 195 7.97 -12.36 -5.45
C ALA A 195 8.42 -11.29 -4.46
N THR A 196 8.72 -11.67 -3.22
CA THR A 196 9.22 -10.77 -2.18
C THR A 196 10.44 -9.97 -2.62
N LYS A 197 11.38 -10.60 -3.32
CA LYS A 197 12.59 -9.95 -3.84
C LYS A 197 12.27 -8.85 -4.87
N SER A 198 11.29 -9.07 -5.75
CA SER A 198 10.86 -8.07 -6.73
C SER A 198 10.28 -6.84 -6.03
N VAL A 199 9.41 -7.05 -5.05
CA VAL A 199 8.85 -5.98 -4.22
C VAL A 199 9.94 -5.22 -3.48
N GLU A 200 10.90 -5.93 -2.89
CA GLU A 200 12.01 -5.35 -2.13
C GLU A 200 12.91 -4.46 -3.00
N VAL A 201 13.27 -4.90 -4.19
CA VAL A 201 14.12 -4.14 -5.12
C VAL A 201 13.42 -2.86 -5.57
N ILE A 202 12.16 -2.94 -5.97
CA ILE A 202 11.41 -1.79 -6.46
C ILE A 202 11.15 -0.78 -5.33
N LEU A 203 10.70 -1.23 -4.18
CA LEU A 203 10.52 -0.37 -3.02
C LEU A 203 11.83 0.19 -2.50
N GLY A 204 12.92 -0.57 -2.59
CA GLY A 204 14.27 -0.08 -2.28
C GLY A 204 14.64 1.14 -3.11
N ALA A 205 14.48 1.06 -4.43
CA ALA A 205 14.75 2.16 -5.35
C ALA A 205 13.86 3.40 -5.07
N ILE A 206 12.56 3.17 -4.86
CA ILE A 206 11.61 4.24 -4.54
C ILE A 206 11.95 4.92 -3.20
N CYS A 207 12.21 4.15 -2.15
CA CYS A 207 12.53 4.71 -0.83
C CYS A 207 13.89 5.40 -0.80
N GLU A 208 14.87 4.92 -1.56
CA GLU A 208 16.17 5.59 -1.73
C GLU A 208 15.98 6.96 -2.36
N ALA A 209 15.23 7.07 -3.45
CA ALA A 209 14.87 8.34 -4.07
C ALA A 209 14.13 9.28 -3.11
N MET A 210 13.21 8.76 -2.30
CA MET A 210 12.50 9.55 -1.28
C MET A 210 13.45 10.06 -0.20
N ASN A 211 14.41 9.26 0.26
CA ASN A 211 15.43 9.68 1.21
C ASN A 211 16.32 10.81 0.66
N GLU A 212 16.69 10.74 -0.62
CA GLU A 212 17.40 11.84 -1.28
C GLU A 212 16.56 13.13 -1.32
N GLY A 213 15.25 13.01 -1.47
CA GLY A 213 14.33 14.15 -1.43
C GLY A 213 14.12 14.74 -0.03
N LEU A 214 14.34 13.95 1.03
CA LEU A 214 14.20 14.37 2.42
C LEU A 214 15.45 15.06 2.98
N GLN A 215 16.61 14.91 2.33
CA GLN A 215 17.85 15.61 2.64
C GLN A 215 17.82 17.05 2.11
#